data_654ba3296d4a2072b793e222c88cd318
#
_entry.id   654ba3296d4a2072b793e222c88cd318
#
_cell.length_a   1.000
_cell.length_b   1.000
_cell.length_c   1.000
_cell.angle_alpha   90.00
_cell.angle_beta   90.00
_cell.angle_gamma   90.00
#
_symmetry.space_group_name_H-M   'P 1'
#
loop_
_entity.id
_entity.type
_entity.pdbx_description
1 polymer ?
#
loop_
_entity_poly.entity_id
_entity_poly.type
_entity_poly.pdbx_seq_one_letter_code
_entity_poly.pdbx_strand_id
1 'polypeptide(L)'
;INADMVILSIGVRPNSALAADAGLALNERGGIVVNGHLQTSVPNIYAVGDVIEVTQFTTGNKTMIPLAGPANKQARICADNIVGDKKVYEGTLGASVAKCFDLTAAAVGINEKTLLASGKKKGRDYDTILIQQKSHAGYYPGAVPMTLKLIFDGAAKILGAQIIGQDGVDKRVDTIASVMRLHGTTDAWQNWSWPMHRPIPPPRIL
;
A
#
# COMPACT_ATOMS: atom_id res chain seq x y z
N ILE A 1 -22.28 -9.85 24.60
CA ILE A 1 -22.96 -10.05 23.30
C ILE A 1 -23.20 -11.54 23.17
N ASN A 2 -24.44 -11.95 23.03
CA ASN A 2 -24.80 -13.33 22.70
C ASN A 2 -24.63 -13.51 21.19
N ALA A 3 -23.91 -14.54 20.76
CA ALA A 3 -23.67 -14.83 19.36
C ALA A 3 -23.58 -16.35 19.14
N ASP A 4 -24.09 -16.83 18.01
CA ASP A 4 -24.02 -18.26 17.64
C ASP A 4 -22.66 -18.64 17.07
N MET A 5 -21.91 -17.64 16.56
CA MET A 5 -20.57 -17.83 16.02
C MET A 5 -19.70 -16.58 16.30
N VAL A 6 -18.43 -16.81 16.60
CA VAL A 6 -17.43 -15.75 16.75
C VAL A 6 -16.29 -16.00 15.77
N ILE A 7 -15.99 -14.99 14.94
CA ILE A 7 -14.86 -15.02 13.99
C ILE A 7 -13.75 -14.11 14.54
N LEU A 8 -12.59 -14.70 14.82
CA LEU A 8 -11.38 -13.96 15.23
C LEU A 8 -10.57 -13.57 13.98
N SER A 9 -10.59 -12.28 13.64
CA SER A 9 -9.82 -11.69 12.53
C SER A 9 -8.95 -10.56 13.09
N ILE A 10 -7.98 -10.93 13.94
CA ILE A 10 -7.19 -9.98 14.77
C ILE A 10 -5.81 -9.65 14.17
N GLY A 11 -5.58 -9.99 12.89
CA GLY A 11 -4.35 -9.73 12.17
C GLY A 11 -3.29 -10.82 12.34
N VAL A 12 -2.06 -10.50 11.95
CA VAL A 12 -0.90 -11.41 11.95
C VAL A 12 0.21 -10.88 12.85
N ARG A 13 1.04 -11.80 13.34
CA ARG A 13 2.29 -11.49 14.05
C ARG A 13 3.45 -12.13 13.30
N PRO A 14 4.64 -11.46 13.26
CA PRO A 14 5.81 -12.07 12.65
C PRO A 14 6.21 -13.34 13.41
N ASN A 15 6.51 -14.41 12.67
CA ASN A 15 7.11 -15.60 13.24
C ASN A 15 8.64 -15.43 13.25
N SER A 16 9.15 -14.73 14.25
CA SER A 16 10.56 -14.32 14.35
C SER A 16 11.34 -15.05 15.45
N ALA A 17 10.80 -16.16 16.00
CA ALA A 17 11.48 -16.91 17.06
C ALA A 17 12.90 -17.36 16.62
N LEU A 18 13.03 -17.94 15.43
CA LEU A 18 14.34 -18.36 14.89
C LEU A 18 15.32 -17.19 14.76
N ALA A 19 14.81 -16.01 14.37
CA ALA A 19 15.63 -14.81 14.26
C ALA A 19 16.08 -14.30 15.63
N ALA A 20 15.23 -14.37 16.65
CA ALA A 20 15.56 -14.04 18.02
C ALA A 20 16.64 -14.99 18.59
N ASP A 21 16.47 -16.29 18.39
CA ASP A 21 17.42 -17.31 18.83
C ASP A 21 18.79 -17.16 18.14
N ALA A 22 18.80 -16.67 16.90
CA ALA A 22 20.02 -16.33 16.15
C ALA A 22 20.62 -14.96 16.55
N GLY A 23 20.04 -14.24 17.50
CA GLY A 23 20.54 -12.95 17.97
C GLY A 23 20.32 -11.79 17.02
N LEU A 24 19.37 -11.89 16.09
CA LEU A 24 19.05 -10.79 15.17
C LEU A 24 18.29 -9.68 15.89
N ALA A 25 18.53 -8.43 15.51
CA ALA A 25 17.77 -7.30 16.02
C ALA A 25 16.29 -7.36 15.57
N LEU A 26 15.39 -7.26 16.53
CA LEU A 26 13.95 -7.19 16.31
C LEU A 26 13.41 -5.84 16.80
N ASN A 27 12.36 -5.35 16.15
CA ASN A 27 11.61 -4.20 16.64
C ASN A 27 10.62 -4.58 17.75
N GLU A 28 9.97 -3.61 18.38
CA GLU A 28 8.99 -3.81 19.47
C GLU A 28 7.81 -4.73 19.09
N ARG A 29 7.51 -4.89 17.82
CA ARG A 29 6.44 -5.76 17.30
C ARG A 29 6.94 -7.14 16.86
N GLY A 30 8.22 -7.43 17.08
CA GLY A 30 8.86 -8.68 16.71
C GLY A 30 9.30 -8.75 15.24
N GLY A 31 9.24 -7.64 14.48
CA GLY A 31 9.73 -7.59 13.11
C GLY A 31 11.24 -7.54 13.04
N ILE A 32 11.86 -8.30 12.12
CA ILE A 32 13.30 -8.31 11.91
C ILE A 32 13.74 -6.96 11.35
N VAL A 33 14.69 -6.32 12.04
CA VAL A 33 15.28 -5.06 11.57
C VAL A 33 16.26 -5.34 10.43
N VAL A 34 16.07 -4.64 9.31
CA VAL A 34 16.95 -4.73 8.15
C VAL A 34 17.37 -3.32 7.68
N ASN A 35 18.51 -3.25 7.02
CA ASN A 35 18.96 -2.04 6.35
C ASN A 35 18.31 -1.90 4.94
N GLY A 36 18.67 -0.83 4.21
CA GLY A 36 18.16 -0.60 2.85
C GLY A 36 18.55 -1.67 1.83
N HIS A 37 19.53 -2.51 2.13
CA HIS A 37 19.96 -3.63 1.29
C HIS A 37 19.36 -4.97 1.74
N LEU A 38 18.42 -4.94 2.70
CA LEU A 38 17.73 -6.11 3.26
C LEU A 38 18.65 -7.04 4.10
N GLN A 39 19.80 -6.53 4.52
CA GLN A 39 20.66 -7.19 5.49
C GLN A 39 20.15 -6.97 6.91
N THR A 40 20.24 -7.99 7.75
CA THR A 40 19.93 -7.94 9.17
C THR A 40 21.06 -7.29 9.98
N SER A 41 20.95 -7.30 11.30
CA SER A 41 22.01 -6.87 12.22
C SER A 41 23.27 -7.77 12.22
N VAL A 42 23.15 -8.97 11.65
CA VAL A 42 24.25 -9.93 11.54
C VAL A 42 24.70 -10.00 10.08
N PRO A 43 25.99 -9.78 9.77
CA PRO A 43 26.54 -9.88 8.42
C PRO A 43 26.22 -11.23 7.78
N ASN A 44 25.98 -11.23 6.46
CA ASN A 44 25.63 -12.40 5.64
C ASN A 44 24.26 -13.03 5.93
N ILE A 45 23.45 -12.43 6.81
CA ILE A 45 22.05 -12.81 7.01
C ILE A 45 21.14 -11.73 6.46
N TYR A 46 20.22 -12.13 5.60
CA TYR A 46 19.23 -11.28 4.97
C TYR A 46 17.83 -11.70 5.41
N ALA A 47 16.88 -10.76 5.43
CA ALA A 47 15.49 -11.06 5.70
C ALA A 47 14.58 -10.25 4.77
N VAL A 48 13.47 -10.87 4.35
CA VAL A 48 12.48 -10.31 3.43
C VAL A 48 11.07 -10.77 3.78
N GLY A 49 10.06 -10.10 3.25
CA GLY A 49 8.66 -10.49 3.38
C GLY A 49 7.99 -9.94 4.63
N ASP A 50 6.94 -10.62 5.06
CA ASP A 50 6.02 -10.13 6.08
C ASP A 50 6.66 -10.00 7.48
N VAL A 51 7.79 -10.68 7.68
CA VAL A 51 8.50 -10.74 8.95
C VAL A 51 9.41 -9.54 9.21
N ILE A 52 9.70 -8.70 8.22
CA ILE A 52 10.65 -7.59 8.35
C ILE A 52 10.00 -6.26 8.71
N GLU A 53 10.79 -5.42 9.37
CA GLU A 53 10.49 -3.98 9.46
C GLU A 53 10.78 -3.30 8.12
N VAL A 54 9.85 -2.46 7.67
CA VAL A 54 9.99 -1.67 6.44
C VAL A 54 9.87 -0.18 6.73
N THR A 55 10.39 0.64 5.81
CA THR A 55 10.10 2.08 5.81
C THR A 55 8.81 2.32 5.03
N GLN A 56 7.83 2.97 5.64
CA GLN A 56 6.65 3.44 4.94
C GLN A 56 7.06 4.58 3.99
N PHE A 57 6.85 4.39 2.70
CA PHE A 57 7.39 5.25 1.65
C PHE A 57 6.95 6.72 1.75
N THR A 58 5.72 6.95 2.17
CA THR A 58 5.12 8.30 2.21
C THR A 58 5.61 9.12 3.40
N THR A 59 5.77 8.48 4.57
CA THR A 59 6.06 9.15 5.85
C THR A 59 7.50 9.00 6.31
N GLY A 60 8.25 8.04 5.76
CA GLY A 60 9.59 7.68 6.24
C GLY A 60 9.61 6.88 7.55
N ASN A 61 8.47 6.65 8.18
CA ASN A 61 8.39 5.95 9.45
C ASN A 61 8.62 4.45 9.30
N LYS A 62 9.22 3.85 10.32
CA LYS A 62 9.37 2.40 10.43
C LYS A 62 8.04 1.74 10.78
N THR A 63 7.72 0.65 10.13
CA THR A 63 6.45 -0.07 10.30
C THR A 63 6.57 -1.50 9.77
N MET A 64 5.46 -2.25 9.85
CA MET A 64 5.32 -3.55 9.22
C MET A 64 4.15 -3.50 8.23
N ILE A 65 4.40 -3.95 7.01
CA ILE A 65 3.41 -3.98 5.92
C ILE A 65 3.44 -5.37 5.28
N PRO A 66 2.71 -6.34 5.86
CA PRO A 66 2.72 -7.72 5.40
C PRO A 66 1.85 -7.86 4.13
N LEU A 67 2.47 -7.72 2.96
CA LEU A 67 1.85 -7.80 1.66
C LEU A 67 2.74 -8.51 0.63
N ALA A 68 2.15 -9.34 -0.21
CA ALA A 68 2.85 -10.15 -1.20
C ALA A 68 3.63 -9.32 -2.24
N GLY A 69 3.10 -8.20 -2.70
CA GLY A 69 3.76 -7.32 -3.66
C GLY A 69 5.12 -6.81 -3.15
N PRO A 70 5.18 -6.16 -1.98
CA PRO A 70 6.42 -5.79 -1.31
C PRO A 70 7.38 -6.97 -1.11
N ALA A 71 6.89 -8.11 -0.60
CA ALA A 71 7.69 -9.31 -0.37
C ALA A 71 8.40 -9.80 -1.65
N ASN A 72 7.68 -9.87 -2.77
CA ASN A 72 8.26 -10.25 -4.07
C ASN A 72 9.33 -9.26 -4.56
N LYS A 73 9.12 -7.96 -4.36
CA LYS A 73 10.11 -6.94 -4.73
C LYS A 73 11.35 -7.05 -3.84
N GLN A 74 11.16 -7.23 -2.54
CA GLN A 74 12.24 -7.41 -1.57
C GLN A 74 13.06 -8.65 -1.91
N ALA A 75 12.43 -9.78 -2.23
CA ALA A 75 13.12 -11.02 -2.57
C ALA A 75 14.06 -10.84 -3.78
N ARG A 76 13.62 -10.15 -4.83
CA ARG A 76 14.47 -9.84 -5.99
C ARG A 76 15.65 -8.97 -5.64
N ILE A 77 15.43 -7.87 -4.91
CA ILE A 77 16.49 -6.95 -4.47
C ILE A 77 17.49 -7.69 -3.56
N CYS A 78 16.97 -8.54 -2.66
CA CYS A 78 17.81 -9.34 -1.77
C CYS A 78 18.69 -10.32 -2.55
N ALA A 79 18.13 -11.04 -3.52
CA ALA A 79 18.88 -11.96 -4.37
C ALA A 79 20.01 -11.24 -5.13
N ASP A 80 19.71 -10.10 -5.72
CA ASP A 80 20.69 -9.26 -6.40
C ASP A 80 21.82 -8.80 -5.45
N ASN A 81 21.47 -8.42 -4.22
CA ASN A 81 22.45 -7.99 -3.22
C ASN A 81 23.33 -9.14 -2.70
N ILE A 82 22.77 -10.36 -2.61
CA ILE A 82 23.55 -11.57 -2.21
C ILE A 82 24.64 -11.89 -3.24
N VAL A 83 24.39 -11.64 -4.53
CA VAL A 83 25.38 -11.88 -5.59
C VAL A 83 26.31 -10.69 -5.85
N GLY A 84 26.21 -9.62 -5.07
CA GLY A 84 27.15 -8.51 -5.07
C GLY A 84 26.64 -7.17 -5.59
N ASP A 85 25.38 -7.10 -6.04
CA ASP A 85 24.75 -5.82 -6.36
C ASP A 85 24.55 -4.96 -5.10
N LYS A 86 24.35 -3.65 -5.31
CA LYS A 86 24.09 -2.69 -4.23
C LYS A 86 22.73 -2.01 -4.40
N LYS A 87 21.69 -2.82 -4.64
CA LYS A 87 20.32 -2.32 -4.81
C LYS A 87 19.70 -1.92 -3.49
N VAL A 88 18.97 -0.82 -3.49
CA VAL A 88 18.30 -0.29 -2.29
C VAL A 88 16.79 -0.54 -2.38
N TYR A 89 16.22 -1.05 -1.31
CA TYR A 89 14.77 -1.10 -1.11
C TYR A 89 14.29 0.23 -0.53
N GLU A 90 13.67 1.07 -1.34
CA GLU A 90 13.25 2.43 -0.99
C GLU A 90 11.97 2.51 -0.15
N GLY A 91 11.51 1.41 0.41
CA GLY A 91 10.34 1.35 1.25
C GLY A 91 9.04 0.92 0.53
N THR A 92 7.98 0.85 1.31
CA THR A 92 6.69 0.25 0.94
C THR A 92 5.58 1.29 0.95
N LEU A 93 4.81 1.40 -0.13
CA LEU A 93 3.58 2.21 -0.19
C LEU A 93 2.41 1.54 0.52
N GLY A 94 2.38 0.21 0.56
CA GLY A 94 1.29 -0.54 1.15
C GLY A 94 0.03 -0.56 0.27
N ALA A 95 0.19 -0.63 -1.06
CA ALA A 95 -0.93 -0.78 -1.97
C ALA A 95 -1.57 -2.16 -1.81
N SER A 96 -2.88 -2.18 -1.61
CA SER A 96 -3.66 -3.40 -1.44
C SER A 96 -5.05 -3.27 -2.06
N VAL A 97 -5.57 -4.39 -2.54
CA VAL A 97 -6.92 -4.51 -3.08
C VAL A 97 -7.54 -5.82 -2.61
N ALA A 98 -8.81 -5.77 -2.21
CA ALA A 98 -9.58 -6.93 -1.81
C ALA A 98 -10.99 -6.85 -2.36
N LYS A 99 -11.47 -7.95 -2.93
CA LYS A 99 -12.84 -8.09 -3.38
C LYS A 99 -13.66 -8.83 -2.31
N CYS A 100 -14.80 -8.27 -1.94
CA CYS A 100 -15.77 -8.86 -1.03
C CYS A 100 -17.14 -8.83 -1.69
N PHE A 101 -17.62 -10.00 -2.13
CA PHE A 101 -18.79 -10.13 -2.99
C PHE A 101 -18.69 -9.21 -4.22
N ASP A 102 -19.65 -8.30 -4.41
CA ASP A 102 -19.70 -7.38 -5.53
C ASP A 102 -18.87 -6.09 -5.32
N LEU A 103 -18.38 -5.86 -4.10
CA LEU A 103 -17.58 -4.71 -3.76
C LEU A 103 -16.09 -5.02 -3.78
N THR A 104 -15.33 -4.10 -4.34
CA THR A 104 -13.88 -4.07 -4.25
C THR A 104 -13.46 -2.88 -3.39
N ALA A 105 -12.59 -3.12 -2.42
CA ALA A 105 -11.96 -2.10 -1.60
C ALA A 105 -10.45 -2.07 -1.88
N ALA A 106 -9.88 -0.89 -2.05
CA ALA A 106 -8.46 -0.71 -2.24
C ALA A 106 -7.92 0.43 -1.38
N ALA A 107 -6.65 0.32 -1.01
CA ALA A 107 -5.95 1.36 -0.28
C ALA A 107 -4.49 1.44 -0.73
N VAL A 108 -3.90 2.62 -0.62
CA VAL A 108 -2.47 2.86 -0.83
C VAL A 108 -2.00 3.99 0.08
N GLY A 109 -0.77 3.90 0.55
CA GLY A 109 -0.18 4.91 1.43
C GLY A 109 -0.72 4.84 2.85
N ILE A 110 -0.88 6.01 3.47
CA ILE A 110 -1.34 6.14 4.86
C ILE A 110 -2.81 6.52 4.92
N ASN A 111 -3.53 6.05 5.94
CA ASN A 111 -4.93 6.42 6.18
C ASN A 111 -5.05 7.48 7.29
N GLU A 112 -6.20 8.14 7.39
CA GLU A 112 -6.45 9.16 8.42
C GLU A 112 -6.31 8.63 9.85
N LYS A 113 -6.75 7.38 10.10
CA LYS A 113 -6.65 6.77 11.44
C LYS A 113 -5.18 6.72 11.91
N THR A 114 -4.27 6.36 11.02
CA THR A 114 -2.84 6.30 11.31
C THR A 114 -2.24 7.70 11.47
N LEU A 115 -2.64 8.67 10.64
CA LEU A 115 -2.22 10.08 10.79
C LEU A 115 -2.65 10.65 12.12
N LEU A 116 -3.91 10.46 12.52
CA LEU A 116 -4.44 10.90 13.81
C LEU A 116 -3.70 10.24 14.98
N ALA A 117 -3.44 8.92 14.90
CA ALA A 117 -2.69 8.19 15.93
C ALA A 117 -1.22 8.69 16.05
N SER A 118 -0.64 9.24 14.99
CA SER A 118 0.68 9.89 15.00
C SER A 118 0.64 11.37 15.40
N GLY A 119 -0.48 11.87 15.88
CA GLY A 119 -0.66 13.25 16.35
C GLY A 119 -0.85 14.29 15.23
N LYS A 120 -1.01 13.87 13.99
CA LYS A 120 -1.28 14.76 12.84
C LYS A 120 -2.71 15.29 12.90
N LYS A 121 -2.90 16.54 12.52
CA LYS A 121 -4.20 17.24 12.55
C LYS A 121 -4.65 17.60 11.15
N LYS A 122 -5.90 17.25 10.83
CA LYS A 122 -6.57 17.67 9.60
C LYS A 122 -6.70 19.19 9.53
N GLY A 123 -6.56 19.76 8.35
CA GLY A 123 -6.55 21.21 8.12
C GLY A 123 -5.24 21.92 8.48
N ARG A 124 -4.26 21.19 9.09
CA ARG A 124 -2.93 21.72 9.41
C ARG A 124 -1.81 20.89 8.79
N ASP A 125 -1.80 19.57 9.03
CA ASP A 125 -0.74 18.67 8.61
C ASP A 125 -1.14 17.87 7.36
N TYR A 126 -2.42 17.70 7.11
CA TYR A 126 -2.99 17.05 5.95
C TYR A 126 -4.44 17.49 5.73
N ASP A 127 -4.94 17.25 4.53
CA ASP A 127 -6.34 17.38 4.19
C ASP A 127 -6.86 16.18 3.42
N THR A 128 -8.16 16.11 3.21
CA THR A 128 -8.80 15.00 2.50
C THR A 128 -9.86 15.51 1.54
N ILE A 129 -9.97 14.87 0.39
CA ILE A 129 -11.07 15.06 -0.53
C ILE A 129 -11.80 13.72 -0.74
N LEU A 130 -13.12 13.78 -0.77
CA LEU A 130 -13.99 12.65 -1.08
C LEU A 130 -14.62 12.87 -2.45
N ILE A 131 -14.36 11.96 -3.37
CA ILE A 131 -14.84 12.01 -4.74
C ILE A 131 -15.81 10.85 -4.95
N GLN A 132 -17.01 11.15 -5.42
CA GLN A 132 -17.99 10.16 -5.85
C GLN A 132 -18.13 10.25 -7.36
N GLN A 133 -17.87 9.14 -8.05
CA GLN A 133 -17.93 9.07 -9.51
C GLN A 133 -18.39 7.67 -9.94
N LYS A 134 -18.58 7.48 -11.23
CA LYS A 134 -18.84 6.17 -11.81
C LYS A 134 -17.54 5.50 -12.26
N SER A 135 -17.58 4.18 -12.40
CA SER A 135 -16.44 3.36 -12.88
C SER A 135 -15.93 3.79 -14.27
N HIS A 136 -16.83 4.30 -15.10
CA HIS A 136 -16.55 4.87 -16.43
C HIS A 136 -17.62 5.90 -16.81
N ALA A 137 -17.53 6.45 -18.04
CA ALA A 137 -18.47 7.44 -18.52
C ALA A 137 -19.91 6.93 -18.48
N GLY A 138 -20.80 7.66 -17.80
CA GLY A 138 -22.15 7.21 -17.47
C GLY A 138 -23.11 7.02 -18.64
N TYR A 139 -22.72 7.43 -19.85
CA TYR A 139 -23.48 7.17 -21.08
C TYR A 139 -23.20 5.79 -21.69
N TYR A 140 -22.20 5.05 -21.18
CA TYR A 140 -22.01 3.65 -21.52
C TYR A 140 -22.74 2.75 -20.52
N PRO A 141 -23.37 1.66 -20.98
CA PRO A 141 -24.01 0.70 -20.10
C PRO A 141 -23.05 0.09 -19.08
N GLY A 142 -23.56 -0.22 -17.90
CA GLY A 142 -22.79 -0.89 -16.85
C GLY A 142 -21.93 0.03 -15.97
N ALA A 143 -22.07 1.35 -16.09
CA ALA A 143 -21.38 2.29 -15.21
C ALA A 143 -21.92 2.20 -13.77
N VAL A 144 -21.06 1.79 -12.81
CA VAL A 144 -21.41 1.60 -11.40
C VAL A 144 -20.74 2.63 -10.50
N PRO A 145 -21.32 2.95 -9.33
CA PRO A 145 -20.74 3.92 -8.41
C PRO A 145 -19.40 3.51 -7.86
N MET A 146 -18.54 4.52 -7.64
CA MET A 146 -17.25 4.41 -6.97
C MET A 146 -17.04 5.62 -6.07
N THR A 147 -16.52 5.39 -4.88
CA THR A 147 -16.11 6.43 -3.94
C THR A 147 -14.60 6.35 -3.73
N LEU A 148 -13.93 7.48 -3.87
CA LEU A 148 -12.50 7.64 -3.65
C LEU A 148 -12.26 8.70 -2.58
N LYS A 149 -11.46 8.38 -1.58
CA LYS A 149 -10.92 9.33 -0.61
C LYS A 149 -9.44 9.51 -0.89
N LEU A 150 -9.01 10.73 -1.13
CA LEU A 150 -7.62 11.11 -1.29
C LEU A 150 -7.16 11.87 -0.04
N ILE A 151 -5.93 11.62 0.39
CA ILE A 151 -5.28 12.27 1.54
C ILE A 151 -4.00 12.92 1.02
N PHE A 152 -3.80 14.20 1.32
CA PHE A 152 -2.65 14.97 0.85
C PHE A 152 -2.21 16.00 1.91
N ASP A 153 -0.96 16.46 1.81
CA ASP A 153 -0.42 17.48 2.71
C ASP A 153 -0.52 18.90 2.13
N GLY A 154 -0.08 19.90 2.89
CA GLY A 154 -0.09 21.30 2.49
C GLY A 154 0.80 21.64 1.28
N ALA A 155 1.69 20.74 0.89
CA ALA A 155 2.51 20.82 -0.34
C ALA A 155 1.89 20.05 -1.51
N ALA A 156 0.61 19.68 -1.40
CA ALA A 156 -0.12 18.88 -2.39
C ALA A 156 0.44 17.45 -2.62
N LYS A 157 1.38 16.97 -1.77
CA LYS A 157 1.92 15.62 -1.84
C LYS A 157 0.85 14.61 -1.44
N ILE A 158 0.63 13.60 -2.25
CA ILE A 158 -0.32 12.53 -1.95
C ILE A 158 0.25 11.64 -0.85
N LEU A 159 -0.46 11.56 0.28
CA LEU A 159 -0.10 10.74 1.44
C LEU A 159 -0.76 9.36 1.39
N GLY A 160 -1.95 9.26 0.80
CA GLY A 160 -2.65 8.00 0.65
C GLY A 160 -4.00 8.14 -0.03
N ALA A 161 -4.58 7.00 -0.39
CA ALA A 161 -5.93 6.92 -0.93
C ALA A 161 -6.65 5.65 -0.46
N GLN A 162 -7.98 5.74 -0.42
CA GLN A 162 -8.89 4.63 -0.17
C GLN A 162 -9.99 4.68 -1.21
N ILE A 163 -10.31 3.54 -1.82
CA ILE A 163 -11.28 3.45 -2.90
C ILE A 163 -12.21 2.28 -2.64
N ILE A 164 -13.51 2.49 -2.86
CA ILE A 164 -14.50 1.43 -2.82
C ILE A 164 -15.46 1.55 -3.99
N GLY A 165 -15.79 0.44 -4.61
CA GLY A 165 -16.71 0.36 -5.74
C GLY A 165 -16.86 -1.07 -6.23
N GLN A 166 -17.68 -1.26 -7.28
CA GLN A 166 -17.90 -2.59 -7.87
C GLN A 166 -16.92 -2.89 -9.00
N ASP A 167 -16.50 -1.87 -9.78
CA ASP A 167 -15.63 -2.03 -10.94
C ASP A 167 -14.58 -0.92 -11.03
N GLY A 168 -13.38 -1.25 -11.55
CA GLY A 168 -12.31 -0.32 -11.85
C GLY A 168 -11.57 0.27 -10.65
N VAL A 169 -11.78 -0.25 -9.45
CA VAL A 169 -11.13 0.18 -8.20
C VAL A 169 -9.64 -0.11 -8.23
N ASP A 170 -9.26 -1.31 -8.70
CA ASP A 170 -7.89 -1.77 -8.89
C ASP A 170 -7.08 -0.83 -9.78
N LYS A 171 -7.62 -0.46 -10.93
CA LYS A 171 -6.96 0.45 -11.88
C LYS A 171 -6.69 1.83 -11.27
N ARG A 172 -7.63 2.35 -10.46
CA ARG A 172 -7.46 3.66 -9.80
C ARG A 172 -6.39 3.62 -8.72
N VAL A 173 -6.38 2.57 -7.89
CA VAL A 173 -5.35 2.47 -6.85
C VAL A 173 -3.96 2.28 -7.44
N ASP A 174 -3.81 1.50 -8.52
CA ASP A 174 -2.53 1.31 -9.21
C ASP A 174 -2.02 2.62 -9.82
N THR A 175 -2.91 3.40 -10.41
CA THR A 175 -2.59 4.73 -10.92
C THR A 175 -2.10 5.66 -9.82
N ILE A 176 -2.83 5.73 -8.69
CA ILE A 176 -2.44 6.57 -7.54
C ILE A 176 -1.11 6.08 -6.96
N ALA A 177 -0.92 4.77 -6.81
CA ALA A 177 0.32 4.19 -6.34
C ALA A 177 1.51 4.57 -7.23
N SER A 178 1.32 4.58 -8.55
CA SER A 178 2.33 4.99 -9.52
C SER A 178 2.69 6.47 -9.38
N VAL A 179 1.68 7.34 -9.26
CA VAL A 179 1.88 8.79 -9.02
C VAL A 179 2.64 9.01 -7.71
N MET A 180 2.22 8.36 -6.62
CA MET A 180 2.89 8.46 -5.32
C MET A 180 4.34 7.97 -5.39
N ARG A 181 4.62 6.88 -6.11
CA ARG A 181 5.98 6.33 -6.26
C ARG A 181 6.91 7.28 -7.00
N LEU A 182 6.38 8.07 -7.92
CA LEU A 182 7.10 9.10 -8.67
C LEU A 182 7.11 10.46 -7.94
N HIS A 183 6.75 10.50 -6.65
CA HIS A 183 6.63 11.73 -5.85
C HIS A 183 5.68 12.77 -6.45
N GLY A 184 4.67 12.32 -7.22
CA GLY A 184 3.67 13.21 -7.82
C GLY A 184 2.78 13.85 -6.78
N THR A 185 2.30 15.05 -7.12
CA THR A 185 1.38 15.86 -6.32
C THR A 185 -0.03 15.84 -6.90
N THR A 186 -1.01 16.33 -6.14
CA THR A 186 -2.38 16.54 -6.67
C THR A 186 -2.39 17.51 -7.84
N ASP A 187 -1.53 18.54 -7.82
CA ASP A 187 -1.43 19.53 -8.90
C ASP A 187 -0.84 18.93 -10.17
N ALA A 188 0.22 18.14 -10.04
CA ALA A 188 0.78 17.40 -11.16
C ALA A 188 -0.24 16.42 -11.76
N TRP A 189 -1.06 15.80 -10.90
CA TRP A 189 -2.10 14.87 -11.33
C TRP A 189 -3.24 15.56 -12.11
N GLN A 190 -3.65 16.76 -11.74
CA GLN A 190 -4.66 17.53 -12.48
C GLN A 190 -4.26 17.82 -13.92
N ASN A 191 -2.95 18.00 -14.16
CA ASN A 191 -2.40 18.30 -15.49
C ASN A 191 -2.14 17.06 -16.35
N TRP A 192 -2.38 15.85 -15.84
CA TRP A 192 -2.18 14.62 -16.60
C TRP A 192 -3.40 14.32 -17.49
N SER A 193 -3.12 14.09 -18.77
CA SER A 193 -4.15 13.66 -19.73
C SER A 193 -4.48 12.18 -19.53
N TRP A 194 -5.65 11.90 -18.97
CA TRP A 194 -6.15 10.53 -18.83
C TRP A 194 -6.97 10.13 -20.05
N PRO A 195 -6.75 8.97 -20.64
CA PRO A 195 -7.67 8.44 -21.63
C PRO A 195 -9.04 8.23 -20.98
N MET A 196 -10.10 8.69 -21.63
CA MET A 196 -11.45 8.33 -21.19
C MET A 196 -11.60 6.80 -21.21
N HIS A 197 -11.87 6.22 -20.06
CA HIS A 197 -12.09 4.77 -19.95
C HIS A 197 -13.35 4.40 -20.73
N ARG A 198 -13.16 3.87 -21.92
CA ARG A 198 -14.17 3.05 -22.57
C ARG A 198 -14.05 1.62 -22.03
N PRO A 199 -15.17 0.92 -21.76
CA PRO A 199 -15.11 -0.50 -21.47
C PRO A 199 -14.38 -1.22 -22.61
N ILE A 200 -13.29 -1.89 -22.32
CA ILE A 200 -12.65 -2.78 -23.29
C ILE A 200 -13.50 -4.05 -23.27
N PRO A 201 -14.13 -4.45 -24.37
CA PRO A 201 -14.86 -5.72 -24.41
C PRO A 201 -13.89 -6.85 -24.07
N PRO A 202 -14.33 -7.90 -23.36
CA PRO A 202 -13.49 -9.06 -23.12
C PRO A 202 -13.00 -9.63 -24.46
N PRO A 203 -11.78 -10.16 -24.52
CA PRO A 203 -11.29 -10.78 -25.74
C PRO A 203 -12.28 -11.87 -26.15
N ARG A 204 -12.78 -11.82 -27.39
CA ARG A 204 -13.55 -12.91 -27.94
C ARG A 204 -12.61 -14.09 -28.05
N ILE A 205 -12.85 -15.13 -27.23
CA ILE A 205 -12.22 -16.43 -27.41
C ILE A 205 -12.83 -16.97 -28.72
N LEU A 206 -12.04 -17.02 -29.76
CA LEU A 206 -12.36 -17.72 -31.01
C LEU A 206 -12.23 -19.21 -30.79
#